data_3b8783b45a76b8ba83493d8e5d4b132e
#
_entry.id   3b8783b45a76b8ba83493d8e5d4b132e
#
_cell.length_a   1.000
_cell.length_b   1.000
_cell.length_c   1.000
_cell.angle_alpha   90.00
_cell.angle_beta   90.00
_cell.angle_gamma   90.00
#
_symmetry.space_group_name_H-M   'P 1'
#
loop_
_entity.id
_entity.type
_entity.pdbx_description
1 polymer ?
#
loop_
_entity_poly.entity_id
_entity_poly.type
_entity_poly.pdbx_seq_one_letter_code
_entity_poly.pdbx_strand_id
1 'polypeptide(L)'
;MGVGATALAALGESERAKDWMNRALLIDPDNLQMRYNFACAIATSLGDPDAALNMLGPALERDAGELVRVAPADPDLSGLRADPRFKAMIAAAEARLRAVKPADGVGA
;
A
#
# COMPACT_ATOMS: atom_id res chain seq x y z
N MET A 1 -4.74 -32.47 -11.30
CA MET A 1 -3.63 -32.75 -10.44
C MET A 1 -2.73 -31.56 -10.22
N GLY A 2 -1.94 -31.20 -11.22
CA GLY A 2 -0.98 -30.16 -11.09
C GLY A 2 -1.57 -28.81 -10.70
N VAL A 3 -2.76 -28.51 -11.19
CA VAL A 3 -3.40 -27.23 -10.92
C VAL A 3 -3.67 -27.04 -9.43
N GLY A 4 -4.23 -28.04 -8.78
CA GLY A 4 -4.52 -27.94 -7.36
C GLY A 4 -3.27 -27.81 -6.52
N ALA A 5 -2.24 -28.60 -6.84
CA ALA A 5 -0.98 -28.54 -6.10
C ALA A 5 -0.29 -27.19 -6.30
N THR A 6 -0.33 -26.66 -7.54
CA THR A 6 0.26 -25.37 -7.84
C THR A 6 -0.44 -24.27 -7.08
N ALA A 7 -1.77 -24.31 -7.02
CA ALA A 7 -2.54 -23.29 -6.30
C ALA A 7 -2.21 -23.29 -4.81
N LEU A 8 -2.11 -24.49 -4.21
CA LEU A 8 -1.77 -24.60 -2.79
C LEU A 8 -0.37 -24.11 -2.50
N ALA A 9 0.59 -24.42 -3.38
CA ALA A 9 1.95 -23.95 -3.23
C ALA A 9 2.02 -22.43 -3.32
N ALA A 10 1.29 -21.84 -4.27
CA ALA A 10 1.25 -20.39 -4.43
C ALA A 10 0.65 -19.72 -3.21
N LEU A 11 -0.41 -20.28 -2.64
CA LEU A 11 -1.02 -19.75 -1.42
C LEU A 11 -0.05 -19.79 -0.25
N GLY A 12 0.68 -20.91 -0.10
CA GLY A 12 1.66 -21.05 0.97
C GLY A 12 2.79 -20.06 0.84
N GLU A 13 3.26 -19.83 -0.37
CA GLU A 13 4.32 -18.86 -0.62
C GLU A 13 3.83 -17.43 -0.37
N SER A 14 2.59 -17.15 -0.75
CA SER A 14 1.97 -15.84 -0.51
C SER A 14 1.88 -15.54 0.99
N GLU A 15 1.44 -16.52 1.77
CA GLU A 15 1.33 -16.34 3.22
C GLU A 15 2.69 -16.15 3.88
N ARG A 16 3.71 -16.88 3.42
CA ARG A 16 5.05 -16.72 3.95
C ARG A 16 5.63 -15.36 3.60
N ALA A 17 5.37 -14.88 2.37
CA ALA A 17 5.82 -13.55 1.96
C ALA A 17 5.18 -12.47 2.83
N LYS A 18 3.88 -12.56 3.07
CA LYS A 18 3.18 -11.60 3.92
C LYS A 18 3.69 -11.64 5.36
N ASP A 19 3.95 -12.84 5.87
CA ASP A 19 4.49 -12.99 7.22
C ASP A 19 5.85 -12.33 7.33
N TRP A 20 6.71 -12.54 6.34
CA TRP A 20 8.03 -11.92 6.31
C TRP A 20 7.92 -10.39 6.27
N MET A 21 7.01 -9.88 5.44
CA MET A 21 6.78 -8.44 5.36
C MET A 21 6.32 -7.86 6.69
N ASN A 22 5.41 -8.57 7.37
CA ASN A 22 4.93 -8.12 8.68
C ASN A 22 6.04 -8.12 9.72
N ARG A 23 6.93 -9.10 9.67
CA ARG A 23 8.09 -9.14 10.57
C ARG A 23 9.04 -7.98 10.30
N ALA A 24 9.27 -7.66 9.03
CA ALA A 24 10.10 -6.53 8.66
C ALA A 24 9.52 -5.22 9.19
N LEU A 25 8.19 -5.08 9.15
CA LEU A 25 7.52 -3.89 9.68
C LEU A 25 7.61 -3.78 11.19
N LEU A 26 7.71 -4.91 11.89
CA LEU A 26 7.90 -4.87 13.34
C LEU A 26 9.29 -4.36 13.70
N ILE A 27 10.26 -4.61 12.83
CA ILE A 27 11.64 -4.15 13.05
C ILE A 27 11.76 -2.66 12.72
N ASP A 28 11.07 -2.21 11.67
CA ASP A 28 11.17 -0.82 11.21
C ASP A 28 9.78 -0.28 10.90
N PRO A 29 8.94 -0.04 11.93
CA PRO A 29 7.53 0.30 11.72
C PRO A 29 7.28 1.66 11.08
N ASP A 30 8.26 2.56 11.15
CA ASP A 30 8.11 3.91 10.60
C ASP A 30 8.62 4.04 9.18
N ASN A 31 9.05 2.94 8.57
CA ASN A 31 9.56 2.96 7.20
C ASN A 31 8.39 2.91 6.22
N LEU A 32 7.86 4.06 5.87
CA LEU A 32 6.70 4.17 4.99
C LEU A 32 7.03 3.73 3.56
N GLN A 33 8.23 3.98 3.09
CA GLN A 33 8.65 3.56 1.77
C GLN A 33 8.66 2.03 1.66
N MET A 34 9.16 1.36 2.69
CA MET A 34 9.16 -0.09 2.74
C MET A 34 7.73 -0.64 2.69
N ARG A 35 6.84 -0.04 3.47
CA ARG A 35 5.43 -0.43 3.49
C ARG A 35 4.78 -0.22 2.13
N TYR A 36 5.08 0.89 1.49
CA TYR A 36 4.59 1.16 0.14
C TYR A 36 5.09 0.12 -0.85
N ASN A 37 6.38 -0.20 -0.79
CA ASN A 37 6.98 -1.20 -1.67
C ASN A 37 6.35 -2.58 -1.46
N PHE A 38 6.06 -2.93 -0.21
CA PHE A 38 5.37 -4.19 0.09
C PHE A 38 3.97 -4.21 -0.52
N ALA A 39 3.25 -3.09 -0.42
CA ALA A 39 1.91 -3.01 -1.02
C ALA A 39 1.98 -3.23 -2.53
N CYS A 40 2.96 -2.65 -3.20
CA CYS A 40 3.16 -2.85 -4.63
C CYS A 40 3.45 -4.32 -4.95
N ALA A 41 4.31 -4.96 -4.18
CA ALA A 41 4.63 -6.36 -4.37
C ALA A 41 3.41 -7.27 -4.16
N ILE A 42 2.61 -6.97 -3.15
CA ILE A 42 1.40 -7.73 -2.88
C ILE A 42 0.40 -7.57 -4.03
N ALA A 43 0.25 -6.35 -4.52
CA ALA A 43 -0.68 -6.08 -5.61
C ALA A 43 -0.26 -6.76 -6.91
N THR A 44 1.04 -6.75 -7.24
CA THR A 44 1.53 -7.28 -8.51
C THR A 44 1.85 -8.75 -8.44
N SER A 45 2.70 -9.16 -7.49
CA SER A 45 3.22 -10.53 -7.43
C SER A 45 2.26 -11.49 -6.76
N LEU A 46 1.57 -11.06 -5.72
CA LEU A 46 0.65 -11.92 -5.00
C LEU A 46 -0.80 -11.80 -5.48
N GLY A 47 -1.12 -10.73 -6.20
CA GLY A 47 -2.46 -10.52 -6.75
C GLY A 47 -3.54 -10.46 -5.69
N ASP A 48 -3.25 -9.88 -4.54
CA ASP A 48 -4.18 -9.80 -3.41
C ASP A 48 -4.51 -8.34 -3.11
N PRO A 49 -5.59 -7.81 -3.72
CA PRO A 49 -5.93 -6.40 -3.53
C PRO A 49 -6.27 -6.03 -2.09
N ASP A 50 -6.93 -6.92 -1.36
CA ASP A 50 -7.27 -6.64 0.04
C ASP A 50 -6.01 -6.46 0.89
N ALA A 51 -5.07 -7.39 0.76
CA ALA A 51 -3.81 -7.31 1.51
C ALA A 51 -2.98 -6.12 1.07
N ALA A 52 -2.97 -5.80 -0.23
CA ALA A 52 -2.25 -4.65 -0.75
C ALA A 52 -2.80 -3.35 -0.16
N LEU A 53 -4.11 -3.21 -0.11
CA LEU A 53 -4.74 -2.02 0.46
C LEU A 53 -4.49 -1.92 1.96
N ASN A 54 -4.54 -3.04 2.67
CA ASN A 54 -4.24 -3.05 4.11
C ASN A 54 -2.80 -2.62 4.38
N MET A 55 -1.88 -3.00 3.51
CA MET A 55 -0.47 -2.61 3.64
C MET A 55 -0.27 -1.14 3.28
N LEU A 56 -0.96 -0.67 2.25
CA LEU A 56 -0.82 0.68 1.72
C LEU A 56 -1.43 1.75 2.63
N GLY A 57 -2.58 1.46 3.24
CA GLY A 57 -3.32 2.44 4.02
C GLY A 57 -2.50 3.22 5.02
N PRO A 58 -1.82 2.55 5.97
CA PRO A 58 -1.01 3.25 6.96
C PRO A 58 0.11 4.09 6.36
N ALA A 59 0.67 3.66 5.22
CA ALA A 59 1.71 4.45 4.56
C ALA A 59 1.16 5.77 4.07
N LEU A 60 -0.02 5.75 3.44
CA LEU A 60 -0.65 6.98 2.95
C LEU A 60 -1.14 7.87 4.09
N GLU A 61 -1.59 7.28 5.18
CA GLU A 61 -2.07 8.05 6.33
C GLU A 61 -0.96 8.86 7.01
N ARG A 62 0.27 8.36 6.95
CA ARG A 62 1.40 8.97 7.63
C ARG A 62 2.35 9.70 6.70
N ASP A 63 2.11 9.61 5.41
CA ASP A 63 2.96 10.19 4.38
C ASP A 63 2.87 11.72 4.38
N ALA A 64 3.99 12.37 4.05
CA ALA A 64 4.07 13.82 3.97
C ALA A 64 3.67 14.36 2.59
N GLY A 65 3.26 13.49 1.68
CA GLY A 65 2.78 13.90 0.36
C GLY A 65 3.46 13.22 -0.82
N GLU A 66 4.64 12.65 -0.62
CA GLU A 66 5.37 11.99 -1.71
C GLU A 66 4.66 10.77 -2.23
N LEU A 67 4.28 9.87 -1.33
CA LEU A 67 3.61 8.63 -1.71
C LEU A 67 2.22 8.88 -2.26
N VAL A 68 1.50 9.81 -1.66
CA VAL A 68 0.16 10.19 -2.12
C VAL A 68 0.21 10.72 -3.55
N ARG A 69 1.25 11.45 -3.88
CA ARG A 69 1.40 12.02 -5.22
C ARG A 69 1.70 10.96 -6.27
N VAL A 70 2.52 9.96 -5.93
CA VAL A 70 2.92 8.96 -6.92
C VAL A 70 1.96 7.77 -7.02
N ALA A 71 1.28 7.44 -5.94
CA ALA A 71 0.44 6.23 -5.90
C ALA A 71 -0.61 6.15 -7.01
N PRO A 72 -1.36 7.22 -7.31
CA PRO A 72 -2.38 7.13 -8.37
C PRO A 72 -1.82 6.84 -9.76
N ALA A 73 -0.56 7.20 -10.01
CA ALA A 73 0.09 7.00 -11.29
C ALA A 73 1.02 5.80 -11.33
N ASP A 74 1.21 5.13 -10.19
CA ASP A 74 2.14 4.01 -10.10
C ASP A 74 1.62 2.80 -10.86
N PRO A 75 2.36 2.28 -11.87
CA PRO A 75 1.91 1.12 -12.63
C PRO A 75 1.67 -0.12 -11.76
N ASP A 76 2.43 -0.26 -10.68
CA ASP A 76 2.29 -1.40 -9.78
C ASP A 76 0.96 -1.40 -9.04
N LEU A 77 0.33 -0.24 -8.91
CA LEU A 77 -0.96 -0.10 -8.26
C LEU A 77 -2.11 0.04 -9.26
N SER A 78 -1.85 -0.16 -10.55
CA SER A 78 -2.86 0.01 -11.60
C SER A 78 -4.10 -0.85 -11.37
N GLY A 79 -3.93 -2.05 -10.82
CA GLY A 79 -5.05 -2.94 -10.53
C GLY A 79 -5.94 -2.44 -9.40
N LEU A 80 -5.48 -1.48 -8.62
CA LEU A 80 -6.23 -0.93 -7.50
C LEU A 80 -6.93 0.38 -7.82
N ARG A 81 -6.59 1.01 -8.95
CA ARG A 81 -7.11 2.34 -9.27
C ARG A 81 -8.62 2.45 -9.30
N ALA A 82 -9.29 1.40 -9.77
CA ALA A 82 -10.74 1.39 -9.85
C ALA A 82 -11.41 0.99 -8.55
N ASP A 83 -10.65 0.50 -7.58
CA ASP A 83 -11.19 0.06 -6.30
C ASP A 83 -11.62 1.27 -5.48
N PRO A 84 -12.90 1.32 -5.03
CA PRO A 84 -13.38 2.45 -4.23
C PRO A 84 -12.57 2.69 -2.96
N ARG A 85 -12.02 1.62 -2.38
CA ARG A 85 -11.20 1.75 -1.18
C ARG A 85 -9.92 2.50 -1.45
N PHE A 86 -9.28 2.22 -2.61
CA PHE A 86 -8.07 2.93 -3.01
C PHE A 86 -8.38 4.41 -3.23
N LYS A 87 -9.45 4.69 -3.95
CA LYS A 87 -9.86 6.08 -4.22
C LYS A 87 -10.14 6.83 -2.93
N ALA A 88 -10.80 6.18 -1.97
CA ALA A 88 -11.09 6.78 -0.68
C ALA A 88 -9.81 7.05 0.11
N MET A 89 -8.86 6.15 0.09
CA MET A 89 -7.57 6.33 0.76
C MET A 89 -6.82 7.54 0.21
N ILE A 90 -6.77 7.66 -1.11
CA ILE A 90 -6.10 8.79 -1.76
C ILE A 90 -6.81 10.09 -1.44
N ALA A 91 -8.13 10.11 -1.53
CA ALA A 91 -8.92 11.31 -1.24
C ALA A 91 -8.73 11.76 0.22
N ALA A 92 -8.75 10.82 1.15
CA ALA A 92 -8.56 11.12 2.56
C ALA A 92 -7.17 11.67 2.84
N ALA A 93 -6.15 11.07 2.21
CA ALA A 93 -4.78 11.52 2.39
C ALA A 93 -4.57 12.92 1.80
N GLU A 94 -5.14 13.17 0.62
CA GLU A 94 -5.07 14.49 0.00
C GLU A 94 -5.77 15.54 0.84
N ALA A 95 -6.92 15.20 1.40
CA ALA A 95 -7.66 16.11 2.27
C ALA A 95 -6.84 16.44 3.52
N ARG A 96 -6.20 15.44 4.11
CA ARG A 96 -5.34 15.63 5.28
C ARG A 96 -4.18 16.57 4.97
N LEU A 97 -3.56 16.36 3.81
CA LEU A 97 -2.42 17.17 3.41
C LEU A 97 -2.84 18.61 3.10
N ARG A 98 -4.02 18.81 2.50
CA ARG A 98 -4.54 20.15 2.26
C ARG A 98 -4.87 20.87 3.55
N ALA A 99 -5.35 20.16 4.56
CA ALA A 99 -5.69 20.74 5.84
C ALA A 99 -4.44 21.28 6.57
N VAL A 100 -3.32 20.55 6.44
CA VAL A 100 -2.07 20.97 7.06
C VAL A 100 -1.43 22.11 6.27
N LYS A 101 -1.42 21.98 4.94
CA LYS A 101 -0.73 22.90 4.06
C LYS A 101 -1.22 24.35 4.16
N PRO A 102 -2.56 24.60 4.17
CA PRO A 102 -3.03 25.98 4.32
C PRO A 102 -2.54 26.64 5.60
N ALA A 103 -2.49 25.91 6.69
CA ALA A 103 -2.00 26.44 7.96
C ALA A 103 -0.54 26.84 7.83
N ASP A 104 0.27 26.01 7.19
CA ASP A 104 1.67 26.30 6.95
C ASP A 104 1.82 27.52 6.05
N GLY A 105 1.02 27.57 5.00
CA GLY A 105 1.06 28.68 4.06
C GLY A 105 0.64 29.99 4.71
N VAL A 106 -0.36 29.94 5.56
CA VAL A 106 -0.83 31.12 6.27
C VAL A 106 0.21 31.62 7.25
N GLY A 107 0.87 30.66 7.91
CA GLY A 107 1.93 31.01 8.85
C GLY A 107 3.08 31.75 8.20
N ALA A 108 3.24 31.53 6.92
CA ALA A 108 4.24 32.25 6.18
C ALA A 108 3.75 33.65 5.88
#